data_72fe8eedf0ecb5702a306656acf97a96
#
_entry.id   72fe8eedf0ecb5702a306656acf97a96
#
_cell.length_a   1.000
_cell.length_b   1.000
_cell.length_c   1.000
_cell.angle_alpha   90.00
_cell.angle_beta   90.00
_cell.angle_gamma   90.00
#
_symmetry.space_group_name_H-M   'P 1'
#
loop_
_entity.id
_entity.type
_entity.pdbx_description
1 polymer ?
#
loop_
_entity_poly.entity_id
_entity_poly.type
_entity_poly.pdbx_seq_one_letter_code
_entity_poly.pdbx_strand_id
1 'polypeptide(L)'
;ISDIDENTIIGTDHAPHTLEDKNQGVWSSSPGIPALETVVPLLLTQVNRGNLDLKLIPKILSKNAAKLYNLKNKGSIAIGKDADFTVIDLKKEGKINIENFKTKAQYSPFDGQEYTGEAVMTIINGKIVANKL
;
A
#
# COMPACT_ATOMS: atom_id res chain seq x y z
N ILE A 1 -5.67 -15.13 10.69
CA ILE A 1 -5.27 -14.92 9.27
C ILE A 1 -4.75 -16.25 8.70
N SER A 2 -5.45 -17.37 9.05
CA SER A 2 -5.07 -18.73 8.64
C SER A 2 -5.31 -19.02 7.15
N ASP A 3 -6.11 -18.20 6.46
CA ASP A 3 -6.65 -18.51 5.14
C ASP A 3 -6.01 -17.71 3.98
N ILE A 4 -4.86 -17.06 4.23
CA ILE A 4 -4.10 -16.39 3.17
C ILE A 4 -3.33 -17.44 2.35
N ASP A 5 -3.86 -17.77 1.21
CA ASP A 5 -3.28 -18.74 0.26
C ASP A 5 -2.46 -18.06 -0.87
N GLU A 6 -2.13 -18.83 -1.89
CA GLU A 6 -1.38 -18.34 -3.05
C GLU A 6 -2.22 -17.51 -4.06
N ASN A 7 -3.54 -17.47 -3.89
CA ASN A 7 -4.46 -16.72 -4.74
C ASN A 7 -4.95 -15.44 -4.06
N THR A 8 -4.62 -15.26 -2.77
CA THR A 8 -4.98 -14.07 -2.00
C THR A 8 -4.12 -12.88 -2.42
N ILE A 9 -4.76 -11.81 -2.87
CA ILE A 9 -4.12 -10.51 -3.17
C ILE A 9 -4.85 -9.39 -2.44
N ILE A 10 -4.16 -8.29 -2.19
CA ILE A 10 -4.78 -7.03 -1.76
C ILE A 10 -4.98 -6.13 -2.97
N GLY A 11 -6.23 -5.77 -3.23
CA GLY A 11 -6.63 -4.67 -4.08
C GLY A 11 -7.13 -3.54 -3.23
N THR A 12 -6.62 -2.34 -3.41
CA THR A 12 -7.00 -1.16 -2.59
C THR A 12 -8.30 -0.54 -3.02
N ASP A 13 -8.78 -0.83 -4.23
CA ASP A 13 -9.89 -0.12 -4.87
C ASP A 13 -9.76 1.41 -4.72
N HIS A 14 -8.54 1.90 -4.98
CA HIS A 14 -8.19 3.31 -4.81
C HIS A 14 -9.10 4.22 -5.63
N ALA A 15 -9.99 4.92 -4.96
CA ALA A 15 -11.01 5.78 -5.54
C ALA A 15 -10.85 7.23 -5.06
N PRO A 16 -9.94 8.02 -5.68
CA PRO A 16 -9.59 9.36 -5.23
C PRO A 16 -10.59 10.43 -5.75
N HIS A 17 -11.87 10.24 -5.48
CA HIS A 17 -12.90 11.23 -5.76
C HIS A 17 -12.67 12.52 -4.98
N THR A 18 -13.13 13.64 -5.50
CA THR A 18 -13.03 14.92 -4.81
C THR A 18 -13.99 15.01 -3.63
N LEU A 19 -13.77 15.94 -2.71
CA LEU A 19 -14.74 16.22 -1.64
C LEU A 19 -16.09 16.67 -2.18
N GLU A 20 -16.12 17.37 -3.30
CA GLU A 20 -17.35 17.77 -3.97
C GLU A 20 -18.16 16.54 -4.42
N ASP A 21 -17.51 15.56 -5.06
CA ASP A 21 -18.13 14.28 -5.45
C ASP A 21 -18.64 13.50 -4.24
N LYS A 22 -17.98 13.63 -3.09
CA LYS A 22 -18.35 12.94 -1.85
C LYS A 22 -19.53 13.60 -1.12
N ASN A 23 -19.71 14.90 -1.25
CA ASN A 23 -20.70 15.66 -0.51
C ASN A 23 -22.09 15.74 -1.19
N GLN A 24 -22.35 14.90 -2.18
CA GLN A 24 -23.62 14.90 -2.94
C GLN A 24 -24.75 14.09 -2.28
N GLY A 25 -24.58 13.67 -1.03
CA GLY A 25 -25.54 12.83 -0.32
C GLY A 25 -25.37 11.33 -0.66
N VAL A 26 -25.94 10.46 0.17
CA VAL A 26 -25.70 9.01 0.17
C VAL A 26 -25.94 8.34 -1.19
N TRP A 27 -26.97 8.78 -1.92
CA TRP A 27 -27.38 8.15 -3.19
C TRP A 27 -26.60 8.66 -4.41
N SER A 28 -26.04 9.87 -4.35
CA SER A 28 -25.32 10.51 -5.45
C SER A 28 -23.81 10.59 -5.23
N SER A 29 -23.35 10.31 -4.02
CA SER A 29 -21.93 10.31 -3.67
C SER A 29 -21.19 9.16 -4.33
N SER A 30 -20.04 9.46 -4.93
CA SER A 30 -19.15 8.43 -5.49
C SER A 30 -18.62 7.49 -4.42
N PRO A 31 -18.71 6.15 -4.56
CA PRO A 31 -18.21 5.20 -3.57
C PRO A 31 -16.69 5.12 -3.53
N GLY A 32 -16.15 4.46 -2.50
CA GLY A 32 -14.71 4.19 -2.35
C GLY A 32 -13.93 5.27 -1.62
N ILE A 33 -12.65 4.98 -1.34
CA ILE A 33 -11.73 5.83 -0.59
C ILE A 33 -10.36 5.90 -1.26
N PRO A 34 -9.55 6.96 -1.01
CA PRO A 34 -8.15 6.98 -1.44
C PRO A 34 -7.31 6.11 -0.50
N ALA A 35 -6.84 4.96 -0.98
CA ALA A 35 -6.19 3.96 -0.13
C ALA A 35 -4.72 3.67 -0.48
N LEU A 36 -4.20 4.10 -1.65
CA LEU A 36 -2.84 3.76 -2.08
C LEU A 36 -1.76 4.21 -1.10
N GLU A 37 -1.90 5.41 -0.54
CA GLU A 37 -0.89 5.99 0.35
C GLU A 37 -0.98 5.47 1.79
N THR A 38 -2.06 4.77 2.13
CA THR A 38 -2.28 4.26 3.50
C THR A 38 -2.10 2.74 3.65
N VAL A 39 -2.19 1.97 2.55
CA VAL A 39 -2.17 0.50 2.63
C VAL A 39 -0.90 -0.05 3.27
N VAL A 40 0.28 0.44 2.87
CA VAL A 40 1.57 -0.06 3.39
C VAL A 40 1.75 0.27 4.86
N PRO A 41 1.66 1.53 5.32
CA PRO A 41 1.83 1.85 6.74
C PRO A 41 0.79 1.16 7.63
N LEU A 42 -0.46 1.00 7.18
CA LEU A 42 -1.48 0.29 7.95
C LEU A 42 -1.15 -1.21 8.10
N LEU A 43 -0.70 -1.88 7.03
CA LEU A 43 -0.29 -3.29 7.09
C LEU A 43 0.95 -3.48 7.96
N LEU A 44 1.97 -2.62 7.83
CA LEU A 44 3.18 -2.69 8.66
C LEU A 44 2.87 -2.45 10.13
N THR A 45 1.90 -1.59 10.45
CA THR A 45 1.39 -1.42 11.81
C THR A 45 0.80 -2.72 12.36
N GLN A 46 0.07 -3.51 11.53
CA GLN A 46 -0.43 -4.82 11.97
C GLN A 46 0.70 -5.82 12.19
N VAL A 47 1.77 -5.75 11.39
CA VAL A 47 2.98 -6.56 11.62
C VAL A 47 3.61 -6.21 12.98
N ASN A 48 3.79 -4.92 13.27
CA ASN A 48 4.36 -4.46 14.54
C ASN A 48 3.51 -4.83 15.77
N ARG A 49 2.19 -4.92 15.59
CA ARG A 49 1.25 -5.39 16.63
C ARG A 49 1.20 -6.92 16.78
N GLY A 50 1.93 -7.66 15.94
CA GLY A 50 1.90 -9.13 15.95
C GLY A 50 0.66 -9.76 15.33
N ASN A 51 -0.19 -8.97 14.68
CA ASN A 51 -1.43 -9.43 14.04
C ASN A 51 -1.21 -9.99 12.63
N LEU A 52 -0.07 -9.69 11.99
CA LEU A 52 0.28 -10.10 10.64
C LEU A 52 1.75 -10.50 10.56
N ASP A 53 2.07 -11.63 9.91
CA ASP A 53 3.47 -11.99 9.63
C ASP A 53 4.01 -11.10 8.49
N LEU A 54 5.20 -10.51 8.71
CA LEU A 54 5.89 -9.68 7.71
C LEU A 54 6.05 -10.39 6.36
N LYS A 55 6.27 -11.71 6.36
CA LYS A 55 6.42 -12.52 5.14
C LYS A 55 5.17 -12.53 4.25
N LEU A 56 4.00 -12.22 4.82
CA LEU A 56 2.76 -12.11 4.06
C LEU A 56 2.69 -10.84 3.22
N ILE A 57 3.33 -9.75 3.64
CA ILE A 57 3.28 -8.46 2.93
C ILE A 57 3.74 -8.61 1.46
N PRO A 58 4.97 -9.08 1.16
CA PRO A 58 5.39 -9.24 -0.23
C PRO A 58 4.59 -10.34 -0.96
N LYS A 59 4.04 -11.32 -0.24
CA LYS A 59 3.19 -12.36 -0.84
C LYS A 59 1.90 -11.75 -1.40
N ILE A 60 1.14 -11.01 -0.59
CA ILE A 60 -0.19 -10.51 -0.92
C ILE A 60 -0.20 -9.22 -1.74
N LEU A 61 0.84 -8.37 -1.61
CA LEU A 61 0.96 -7.13 -2.37
C LEU A 61 1.75 -7.27 -3.69
N SER A 62 2.50 -8.35 -3.88
CA SER A 62 3.41 -8.46 -5.01
C SER A 62 3.40 -9.85 -5.67
N LYS A 63 3.87 -10.88 -4.96
CA LYS A 63 4.12 -12.22 -5.53
C LYS A 63 2.86 -12.84 -6.12
N ASN A 64 1.76 -12.84 -5.37
CA ASN A 64 0.51 -13.45 -5.80
C ASN A 64 -0.10 -12.66 -6.97
N ALA A 65 -0.05 -11.33 -6.95
CA ALA A 65 -0.49 -10.49 -8.05
C ALA A 65 0.35 -10.74 -9.31
N ALA A 66 1.67 -10.82 -9.20
CA ALA A 66 2.54 -11.14 -10.33
C ALA A 66 2.22 -12.52 -10.94
N LYS A 67 1.92 -13.51 -10.10
CA LYS A 67 1.47 -14.84 -10.54
C LYS A 67 0.12 -14.76 -11.27
N LEU A 68 -0.86 -14.11 -10.67
CA LEU A 68 -2.22 -13.97 -11.21
C LEU A 68 -2.24 -13.30 -12.60
N TYR A 69 -1.45 -12.23 -12.76
CA TYR A 69 -1.34 -11.46 -14.01
C TYR A 69 -0.23 -11.95 -14.94
N ASN A 70 0.40 -13.10 -14.65
CA ASN A 70 1.47 -13.70 -15.44
C ASN A 70 2.67 -12.74 -15.70
N LEU A 71 3.04 -11.95 -14.71
CA LEU A 71 4.17 -11.03 -14.78
C LEU A 71 5.47 -11.76 -14.44
N LYS A 72 6.08 -12.40 -15.43
CA LYS A 72 7.20 -13.34 -15.27
C LYS A 72 8.43 -12.73 -14.59
N ASN A 73 8.69 -11.44 -14.82
CA ASN A 73 9.88 -10.75 -14.33
C ASN A 73 9.67 -10.03 -12.99
N LYS A 74 8.47 -10.09 -12.38
CA LYS A 74 8.13 -9.37 -11.15
C LYS A 74 7.75 -10.31 -9.99
N GLY A 75 7.50 -9.75 -8.83
CA GLY A 75 6.95 -10.45 -7.66
C GLY A 75 7.94 -11.25 -6.83
N SER A 76 9.23 -11.24 -7.16
CA SER A 76 10.28 -11.86 -6.33
C SER A 76 11.66 -11.29 -6.66
N ILE A 77 12.55 -11.34 -5.68
CA ILE A 77 13.96 -10.97 -5.85
C ILE A 77 14.72 -12.20 -6.32
N ALA A 78 15.14 -12.21 -7.58
CA ALA A 78 15.93 -13.28 -8.18
C ALA A 78 16.73 -12.76 -9.38
N ILE A 79 17.82 -13.44 -9.74
CA ILE A 79 18.62 -13.13 -10.93
C ILE A 79 17.74 -13.23 -12.18
N GLY A 80 17.80 -12.24 -13.06
CA GLY A 80 17.01 -12.15 -14.30
C GLY A 80 15.62 -11.52 -14.13
N LYS A 81 15.26 -11.10 -12.92
CA LYS A 81 14.06 -10.32 -12.65
C LYS A 81 14.31 -8.81 -12.73
N ASP A 82 13.24 -8.06 -12.89
CA ASP A 82 13.32 -6.60 -12.85
C ASP A 82 13.79 -6.15 -11.46
N ALA A 83 14.67 -5.14 -11.42
CA ALA A 83 15.19 -4.59 -10.18
C ALA A 83 14.19 -3.59 -9.57
N ASP A 84 13.02 -4.10 -9.16
CA ASP A 84 11.94 -3.35 -8.53
C ASP A 84 11.90 -3.69 -7.04
N PHE A 85 12.15 -2.71 -6.18
CA PHE A 85 12.22 -2.90 -4.74
C PHE A 85 11.46 -1.82 -3.99
N THR A 86 10.86 -2.22 -2.88
CA THR A 86 10.41 -1.31 -1.84
C THR A 86 11.24 -1.57 -0.58
N VAL A 87 11.93 -0.54 -0.11
CA VAL A 87 12.65 -0.57 1.18
C VAL A 87 11.71 -0.07 2.26
N ILE A 88 11.58 -0.83 3.33
CA ILE A 88 10.72 -0.50 4.46
C ILE A 88 11.55 -0.30 5.73
N ASP A 89 11.16 0.69 6.53
CA ASP A 89 11.61 0.84 7.91
C ASP A 89 10.47 0.40 8.84
N LEU A 90 10.68 -0.72 9.55
CA LEU A 90 9.67 -1.29 10.44
C LEU A 90 9.47 -0.49 11.74
N LYS A 91 10.43 0.38 12.09
CA LYS A 91 10.41 1.15 13.34
C LYS A 91 9.98 2.60 13.15
N LYS A 92 9.91 3.06 11.91
CA LYS A 92 9.54 4.45 11.63
C LYS A 92 8.11 4.71 12.05
N GLU A 93 7.94 5.60 13.00
CA GLU A 93 6.64 6.02 13.49
C GLU A 93 6.16 7.27 12.76
N GLY A 94 4.86 7.39 12.59
CA GLY A 94 4.27 8.55 11.98
C GLY A 94 2.76 8.60 12.19
N LYS A 95 2.17 9.61 11.58
CA LYS A 95 0.73 9.85 11.60
C LYS A 95 0.25 10.07 10.17
N ILE A 96 -0.83 9.42 9.79
CA ILE A 96 -1.45 9.67 8.48
C ILE A 96 -1.95 11.11 8.48
N ASN A 97 -1.44 11.89 7.53
CA ASN A 97 -1.82 13.29 7.35
C ASN A 97 -2.18 13.51 5.87
N ILE A 98 -3.43 13.83 5.62
CA ILE A 98 -3.97 14.06 4.27
C ILE A 98 -3.27 15.21 3.54
N GLU A 99 -2.70 16.19 4.24
CA GLU A 99 -1.94 17.29 3.63
C GLU A 99 -0.71 16.80 2.87
N ASN A 100 -0.16 15.63 3.23
CA ASN A 100 1.00 15.02 2.59
C ASN A 100 0.63 14.13 1.40
N PHE A 101 -0.65 13.88 1.16
CA PHE A 101 -1.11 13.01 0.09
C PHE A 101 -0.83 13.60 -1.30
N LYS A 102 -0.49 12.73 -2.23
CA LYS A 102 -0.28 13.06 -3.65
C LYS A 102 -1.54 12.83 -4.49
N THR A 103 -2.50 12.10 -3.97
CA THR A 103 -3.80 11.87 -4.60
C THR A 103 -4.62 13.17 -4.70
N LYS A 104 -5.54 13.22 -5.66
CA LYS A 104 -6.52 14.33 -5.79
C LYS A 104 -7.48 14.43 -4.59
N ALA A 105 -7.72 13.32 -3.91
CA ALA A 105 -8.59 13.27 -2.77
C ALA A 105 -7.90 13.94 -1.56
N GLN A 106 -8.58 14.93 -1.01
CA GLN A 106 -8.12 15.63 0.19
C GLN A 106 -8.88 15.14 1.42
N TYR A 107 -9.05 13.84 1.53
CA TYR A 107 -9.66 13.19 2.68
C TYR A 107 -9.14 11.76 2.82
N SER A 108 -9.23 11.22 4.01
CA SER A 108 -9.01 9.80 4.28
C SER A 108 -9.77 9.42 5.55
N PRO A 109 -10.41 8.24 5.63
CA PRO A 109 -10.97 7.74 6.88
C PRO A 109 -9.89 7.42 7.92
N PHE A 110 -8.62 7.39 7.50
CA PHE A 110 -7.46 7.12 8.35
C PHE A 110 -6.71 8.39 8.76
N ASP A 111 -7.20 9.58 8.39
CA ASP A 111 -6.53 10.84 8.77
C ASP A 111 -6.36 10.93 10.29
N GLY A 112 -5.17 11.34 10.70
CA GLY A 112 -4.81 11.41 12.12
C GLY A 112 -4.46 10.07 12.76
N GLN A 113 -4.60 8.92 12.10
CA GLN A 113 -4.23 7.62 12.66
C GLN A 113 -2.72 7.45 12.72
N GLU A 114 -2.22 7.03 13.88
CA GLU A 114 -0.82 6.68 14.08
C GLU A 114 -0.48 5.36 13.42
N TYR A 115 0.74 5.26 12.88
CA TYR A 115 1.28 4.04 12.29
C TYR A 115 2.72 3.79 12.74
N THR A 116 3.12 2.52 12.67
CA THR A 116 4.50 2.07 12.87
C THR A 116 4.91 1.19 11.69
N GLY A 117 5.92 1.64 10.97
CA GLY A 117 6.41 1.05 9.73
C GLY A 117 6.03 1.86 8.49
N GLU A 118 7.02 2.20 7.66
CA GLU A 118 6.84 3.00 6.45
C GLU A 118 7.69 2.46 5.29
N ALA A 119 7.21 2.64 4.05
CA ALA A 119 8.04 2.51 2.86
C ALA A 119 8.93 3.75 2.73
N VAL A 120 10.24 3.58 2.87
CA VAL A 120 11.21 4.69 2.91
C VAL A 120 11.95 4.89 1.58
N MET A 121 11.96 3.87 0.70
CA MET A 121 12.53 4.02 -0.64
C MET A 121 11.81 3.12 -1.63
N THR A 122 11.65 3.59 -2.86
CA THR A 122 11.14 2.81 -3.99
C THR A 122 12.15 2.84 -5.12
N ILE A 123 12.46 1.66 -5.65
CA ILE A 123 13.38 1.45 -6.78
C ILE A 123 12.59 0.77 -7.89
N ILE A 124 12.67 1.29 -9.11
CA ILE A 124 12.04 0.73 -10.31
C ILE A 124 13.11 0.61 -11.40
N ASN A 125 13.26 -0.59 -11.97
CA ASN A 125 14.29 -0.91 -12.97
C ASN A 125 15.69 -0.45 -12.51
N GLY A 126 16.03 -0.67 -11.25
CA GLY A 126 17.31 -0.30 -10.65
C GLY A 126 17.50 1.20 -10.37
N LYS A 127 16.50 2.04 -10.60
CA LYS A 127 16.57 3.49 -10.34
C LYS A 127 15.73 3.85 -9.12
N ILE A 128 16.30 4.66 -8.23
CA ILE A 128 15.55 5.22 -7.09
C ILE A 128 14.55 6.24 -7.63
N VAL A 129 13.26 5.99 -7.42
CA VAL A 129 12.17 6.88 -7.85
C VAL A 129 11.50 7.61 -6.69
N ALA A 130 11.67 7.12 -5.46
CA ALA A 130 11.28 7.80 -4.23
C ALA A 130 12.29 7.50 -3.12
N ASN A 131 12.61 8.50 -2.32
CA ASN A 131 13.51 8.37 -1.18
C ASN A 131 13.04 9.28 -0.04
N LYS A 132 12.86 8.69 1.16
CA LYS A 132 12.46 9.34 2.41
C LYS A 132 13.45 9.03 3.56
N LEU A 133 14.64 8.52 3.21
CA LEU A 133 15.74 8.29 4.16
C LEU A 133 16.41 9.60 4.55
#